data_1a6c1036a58dc40f2f845ec036d39f46
#
_entry.id   1a6c1036a58dc40f2f845ec036d39f46
#
_cell.length_a   1.000
_cell.length_b   1.000
_cell.length_c   1.000
_cell.angle_alpha   90.00
_cell.angle_beta   90.00
_cell.angle_gamma   90.00
#
_symmetry.space_group_name_H-M   'P 1'
#
loop_
_entity.id
_entity.type
_entity.pdbx_description
1 polymer ?
#
loop_
_entity_poly.entity_id
_entity_poly.type
_entity_poly.pdbx_seq_one_letter_code
_entity_poly.pdbx_strand_id
1 'polypeptide(L)'
;MDPLNASLSHFRETRESPFSLTTTGLAISTDDPNLTKHHEQEDTSIPTGKAPAMRICHLCGTPQLLKSFRCHASRCAQAWLQEEQQKPKSQQRPLPAGPDVPPGKPSAKQLEAINRQSMRIWKEQSLETCPNCGRSFHARALRAHLKGCHGTNDQFLG
;
A
#
# COMPACT_ATOMS: atom_id res chain seq x y z
N MET A 1 46.60 4.04 25.81
CA MET A 1 47.01 5.08 24.85
C MET A 1 45.89 5.20 23.82
N ASP A 2 44.91 6.04 24.10
CA ASP A 2 44.03 6.62 23.09
C ASP A 2 44.81 7.65 22.29
N PRO A 3 44.39 8.14 21.13
CA PRO A 3 43.06 8.64 20.84
C PRO A 3 42.61 8.41 19.40
N LEU A 4 41.31 8.56 19.08
CA LEU A 4 40.89 9.44 17.97
C LEU A 4 39.37 9.71 18.06
N ASN A 5 39.11 10.79 18.78
CA ASN A 5 37.89 11.57 18.70
C ASN A 5 37.90 12.33 17.37
N ALA A 6 36.91 12.12 16.51
CA ALA A 6 36.67 12.95 15.35
C ALA A 6 35.19 13.39 15.34
N SER A 7 35.03 14.63 15.73
CA SER A 7 33.88 15.51 15.54
C SER A 7 33.22 15.34 14.17
N LEU A 8 31.90 15.15 14.17
CA LEU A 8 31.05 15.51 13.04
C LEU A 8 30.05 16.56 13.50
N SER A 9 30.43 17.78 13.26
CA SER A 9 29.66 18.99 13.37
C SER A 9 28.64 19.08 12.23
N HIS A 10 27.43 19.55 12.59
CA HIS A 10 26.53 20.41 11.81
C HIS A 10 26.19 20.01 10.38
N PHE A 11 25.02 19.46 10.21
CA PHE A 11 24.20 19.80 9.04
C PHE A 11 22.81 20.26 9.50
N ARG A 12 22.68 21.57 9.60
CA ARG A 12 21.47 22.31 9.87
C ARG A 12 20.92 22.69 8.50
N GLU A 13 19.90 22.01 8.02
CA GLU A 13 19.23 22.37 6.78
C GLU A 13 17.82 22.84 7.10
N THR A 14 17.71 24.15 7.15
CA THR A 14 16.47 24.91 7.17
C THR A 14 15.82 24.82 5.79
N ARG A 15 14.70 24.16 5.67
CA ARG A 15 13.80 24.30 4.51
C ARG A 15 12.58 25.11 4.91
N GLU A 16 12.70 26.40 4.68
CA GLU A 16 11.55 27.31 4.60
C GLU A 16 10.76 27.04 3.32
N SER A 17 9.48 26.79 3.47
CA SER A 17 8.53 26.70 2.35
C SER A 17 7.83 28.04 2.24
N PRO A 18 7.90 28.73 1.10
CA PRO A 18 7.03 29.85 0.82
C PRO A 18 5.85 29.42 -0.04
N PHE A 19 4.69 29.18 0.56
CA PHE A 19 3.44 29.20 -0.16
C PHE A 19 2.56 30.33 0.38
N SER A 20 2.71 31.51 -0.24
CA SER A 20 1.75 32.61 -0.12
C SER A 20 0.56 32.32 -1.02
N LEU A 21 -0.60 32.12 -0.42
CA LEU A 21 -1.90 32.11 -1.10
C LEU A 21 -2.38 33.55 -1.26
N THR A 22 -2.27 34.10 -2.44
CA THR A 22 -3.00 35.31 -2.83
C THR A 22 -4.40 34.93 -3.32
N THR A 23 -5.38 35.25 -2.51
CA THR A 23 -6.79 35.21 -2.86
C THR A 23 -7.10 36.38 -3.77
N THR A 24 -7.29 36.14 -5.08
CA THR A 24 -7.87 37.12 -5.99
C THR A 24 -9.27 36.66 -6.32
N GLY A 25 -10.26 37.43 -5.81
CA GLY A 25 -11.66 37.22 -6.12
C GLY A 25 -11.94 37.53 -7.60
N LEU A 26 -12.58 36.58 -8.28
CA LEU A 26 -13.17 36.78 -9.59
C LEU A 26 -14.68 36.62 -9.45
N ALA A 27 -15.37 37.72 -9.68
CA ALA A 27 -16.81 37.81 -9.78
C ALA A 27 -17.32 36.94 -10.94
N ILE A 28 -18.26 36.07 -10.66
CA ILE A 28 -18.94 35.26 -11.68
C ILE A 28 -20.11 36.09 -12.20
N SER A 29 -19.99 36.59 -13.42
CA SER A 29 -21.11 37.14 -14.18
C SER A 29 -21.93 35.99 -14.75
N THR A 30 -23.14 35.86 -14.26
CA THR A 30 -24.18 34.97 -14.80
C THR A 30 -24.93 35.70 -15.88
N ASP A 31 -24.62 35.49 -17.19
CA ASP A 31 -25.54 35.72 -18.30
C ASP A 31 -24.88 35.14 -19.56
N ASP A 32 -25.10 33.87 -19.84
CA ASP A 32 -24.83 33.27 -21.12
C ASP A 32 -26.03 32.40 -21.55
N PRO A 33 -26.90 32.91 -22.48
CA PRO A 33 -28.09 32.19 -22.90
C PRO A 33 -27.86 31.18 -24.03
N ASN A 34 -26.65 30.58 -24.15
CA ASN A 34 -26.35 29.65 -25.23
C ASN A 34 -25.99 28.22 -24.74
N LEU A 35 -26.63 27.78 -23.66
CA LEU A 35 -26.40 26.43 -23.09
C LEU A 35 -27.53 25.46 -23.45
N THR A 36 -27.91 25.36 -24.72
CA THR A 36 -28.83 24.33 -25.22
C THR A 36 -28.42 23.83 -26.60
N LYS A 37 -27.40 23.00 -26.64
CA LYS A 37 -27.13 21.99 -27.69
C LYS A 37 -25.92 21.13 -27.29
N HIS A 38 -26.01 20.40 -26.21
CA HIS A 38 -25.13 19.24 -26.04
C HIS A 38 -25.84 18.04 -26.64
N HIS A 39 -25.47 17.81 -27.84
CA HIS A 39 -25.57 16.59 -28.60
C HIS A 39 -25.10 15.43 -27.73
N GLU A 40 -26.05 14.57 -27.36
CA GLU A 40 -25.79 13.24 -26.84
C GLU A 40 -25.08 12.42 -27.92
N GLN A 41 -23.76 12.48 -27.94
CA GLN A 41 -22.96 11.43 -28.55
C GLN A 41 -22.59 10.46 -27.43
N GLU A 42 -23.45 9.46 -27.25
CA GLU A 42 -23.04 8.19 -26.67
C GLU A 42 -21.97 7.58 -27.58
N ASP A 43 -20.72 7.96 -27.34
CA ASP A 43 -19.57 7.18 -27.79
C ASP A 43 -19.41 6.00 -26.81
N THR A 44 -20.26 4.98 -26.99
CA THR A 44 -20.12 3.66 -26.40
C THR A 44 -19.03 2.87 -27.12
N SER A 45 -17.90 3.46 -27.39
CA SER A 45 -16.69 2.72 -27.71
C SER A 45 -16.07 2.25 -26.40
N ILE A 46 -16.56 1.11 -25.89
CA ILE A 46 -15.87 0.33 -24.88
C ILE A 46 -14.45 0.09 -25.41
N PRO A 47 -13.40 0.61 -24.76
CA PRO A 47 -12.04 0.33 -25.20
C PRO A 47 -11.83 -1.17 -25.06
N THR A 48 -11.78 -1.88 -26.19
CA THR A 48 -11.42 -3.30 -26.30
C THR A 48 -9.93 -3.54 -25.97
N GLY A 49 -9.39 -2.67 -25.14
CA GLY A 49 -8.04 -2.79 -24.60
C GLY A 49 -7.99 -3.96 -23.63
N LYS A 50 -7.17 -4.97 -23.95
CA LYS A 50 -6.86 -6.07 -23.05
C LYS A 50 -6.52 -5.50 -21.66
N ALA A 51 -7.24 -5.91 -20.63
CA ALA A 51 -7.04 -5.42 -19.27
C ALA A 51 -5.55 -5.51 -18.87
N PRO A 52 -5.00 -4.50 -18.18
CA PRO A 52 -3.61 -4.49 -17.81
C PRO A 52 -3.27 -5.68 -16.92
N ALA A 53 -2.13 -6.33 -17.18
CA ALA A 53 -1.68 -7.46 -16.36
C ALA A 53 -1.33 -6.98 -14.94
N MET A 54 -2.01 -7.56 -13.94
CA MET A 54 -1.86 -7.23 -12.52
C MET A 54 -1.19 -8.38 -11.78
N ARG A 55 -0.26 -8.04 -10.88
CA ARG A 55 0.39 -8.97 -9.96
C ARG A 55 0.06 -8.61 -8.52
N ILE A 56 -0.33 -9.61 -7.72
CA ILE A 56 -0.63 -9.43 -6.30
C ILE A 56 0.66 -9.49 -5.48
N CYS A 57 0.84 -8.53 -4.58
CA CYS A 57 1.96 -8.52 -3.66
C CYS A 57 1.70 -9.47 -2.49
N HIS A 58 2.64 -10.39 -2.23
CA HIS A 58 2.53 -11.37 -1.14
C HIS A 58 2.70 -10.76 0.26
N LEU A 59 3.16 -9.52 0.37
CA LEU A 59 3.32 -8.82 1.65
C LEU A 59 2.10 -7.99 2.04
N CYS A 60 1.50 -7.25 1.10
CA CYS A 60 0.36 -6.38 1.40
C CYS A 60 -0.97 -6.83 0.78
N GLY A 61 -0.98 -7.88 -0.05
CA GLY A 61 -2.19 -8.41 -0.68
C GLY A 61 -2.77 -7.55 -1.80
N THR A 62 -2.19 -6.38 -2.12
CA THR A 62 -2.74 -5.48 -3.14
C THR A 62 -2.27 -5.83 -4.54
N PRO A 63 -3.16 -5.73 -5.56
CA PRO A 63 -2.81 -5.88 -6.95
C PRO A 63 -2.02 -4.66 -7.44
N GLN A 64 -0.96 -4.90 -8.20
CA GLN A 64 -0.09 -3.88 -8.78
C GLN A 64 0.11 -4.16 -10.26
N LEU A 65 0.30 -3.13 -11.07
CA LEU A 65 0.63 -3.29 -12.48
C LEU A 65 1.94 -4.08 -12.63
N LEU A 66 1.95 -5.09 -13.49
CA LEU A 66 3.11 -5.96 -13.68
C LEU A 66 4.39 -5.17 -14.01
N LYS A 67 4.28 -4.11 -14.82
CA LYS A 67 5.41 -3.24 -15.21
C LYS A 67 6.05 -2.47 -14.04
N SER A 68 5.27 -2.11 -13.02
CA SER A 68 5.74 -1.35 -11.83
C SER A 68 5.88 -2.22 -10.59
N PHE A 69 5.56 -3.50 -10.69
CA PHE A 69 5.53 -4.42 -9.54
C PHE A 69 6.87 -4.45 -8.80
N ARG A 70 8.00 -4.45 -9.52
CA ARG A 70 9.34 -4.51 -8.92
C ARG A 70 9.60 -3.33 -7.95
N CYS A 71 9.23 -2.12 -8.36
CA CYS A 71 9.39 -0.94 -7.51
C CYS A 71 8.48 -1.00 -6.28
N HIS A 72 7.23 -1.47 -6.44
CA HIS A 72 6.33 -1.70 -5.32
C HIS A 72 6.87 -2.75 -4.36
N ALA A 73 7.30 -3.90 -4.86
CA ALA A 73 7.78 -5.02 -4.05
C ALA A 73 8.98 -4.61 -3.16
N SER A 74 9.93 -3.85 -3.71
CA SER A 74 11.07 -3.34 -2.96
C SER A 74 10.64 -2.42 -1.80
N ARG A 75 9.75 -1.45 -2.05
CA ARG A 75 9.24 -0.55 -1.02
C ARG A 75 8.43 -1.29 0.03
N CYS A 76 7.62 -2.25 -0.40
CA CYS A 76 6.78 -3.05 0.49
C CYS A 76 7.64 -3.93 1.41
N ALA A 77 8.72 -4.52 0.90
CA ALA A 77 9.67 -5.30 1.70
C ALA A 77 10.41 -4.42 2.72
N GLN A 78 10.83 -3.23 2.34
CA GLN A 78 11.44 -2.27 3.26
C GLN A 78 10.48 -1.87 4.39
N ALA A 79 9.22 -1.56 4.04
CA ALA A 79 8.20 -1.22 5.04
C ALA A 79 7.95 -2.38 6.01
N TRP A 80 7.89 -3.62 5.51
CA TRP A 80 7.79 -4.82 6.36
C TRP A 80 8.93 -4.91 7.35
N LEU A 81 10.17 -4.81 6.89
CA LEU A 81 11.35 -4.89 7.75
C LEU A 81 11.36 -3.79 8.82
N GLN A 82 10.99 -2.57 8.47
CA GLN A 82 10.87 -1.46 9.41
C GLN A 82 9.80 -1.72 10.48
N GLU A 83 8.66 -2.28 10.10
CA GLU A 83 7.59 -2.62 11.04
C GLU A 83 8.00 -3.75 11.98
N GLU A 84 8.67 -4.79 11.47
CA GLU A 84 9.15 -5.88 12.31
C GLU A 84 10.25 -5.45 13.27
N GLN A 85 11.14 -4.54 12.86
CA GLN A 85 12.19 -3.97 13.73
C GLN A 85 11.63 -3.18 14.93
N GLN A 86 10.41 -2.64 14.83
CA GLN A 86 9.75 -1.93 15.94
C GLN A 86 9.21 -2.88 17.02
N LYS A 87 9.16 -4.17 16.76
CA LYS A 87 8.70 -5.19 17.69
C LYS A 87 9.82 -5.71 18.58
N PRO A 88 9.51 -6.24 19.78
CA PRO A 88 10.48 -6.99 20.56
C PRO A 88 11.08 -8.13 19.73
N LYS A 89 12.36 -8.42 19.92
CA LYS A 89 13.10 -9.44 19.13
C LYS A 89 12.39 -10.81 19.09
N SER A 90 11.74 -11.20 20.18
CA SER A 90 10.97 -12.44 20.28
C SER A 90 9.71 -12.49 19.42
N GLN A 91 9.23 -11.34 18.94
CA GLN A 91 8.01 -11.22 18.13
C GLN A 91 8.32 -10.81 16.68
N GLN A 92 9.60 -10.57 16.36
CA GLN A 92 10.00 -10.22 15.01
C GLN A 92 9.86 -11.43 14.08
N ARG A 93 9.16 -11.24 12.96
CA ARG A 93 8.98 -12.26 11.94
C ARG A 93 9.94 -12.02 10.77
N PRO A 94 10.48 -13.06 10.19
CA PRO A 94 11.30 -12.94 8.97
C PRO A 94 10.44 -12.42 7.81
N LEU A 95 11.10 -11.84 6.81
CA LEU A 95 10.43 -11.45 5.57
C LEU A 95 9.88 -12.71 4.88
N PRO A 96 8.56 -12.80 4.60
CA PRO A 96 7.99 -13.93 3.89
C PRO A 96 8.63 -14.13 2.52
N ALA A 97 8.98 -15.37 2.21
CA ALA A 97 9.47 -15.72 0.88
C ALA A 97 8.39 -15.49 -0.18
N GLY A 98 8.72 -14.82 -1.27
CA GLY A 98 7.79 -14.59 -2.36
C GLY A 98 7.46 -15.86 -3.15
N PRO A 99 6.44 -15.81 -4.03
CA PRO A 99 6.13 -16.93 -4.93
C PRO A 99 7.24 -17.14 -5.95
N ASP A 100 7.39 -18.36 -6.41
CA ASP A 100 8.31 -18.69 -7.51
C ASP A 100 7.85 -18.02 -8.80
N VAL A 101 8.75 -17.29 -9.42
CA VAL A 101 8.48 -16.56 -10.66
C VAL A 101 9.42 -17.05 -11.74
N PRO A 102 8.92 -17.61 -12.85
CA PRO A 102 9.75 -18.01 -13.95
C PRO A 102 10.48 -16.80 -14.56
N PRO A 103 11.65 -17.00 -15.16
CA PRO A 103 12.37 -15.92 -15.83
C PRO A 103 11.54 -15.37 -17.00
N GLY A 104 11.65 -14.06 -17.23
CA GLY A 104 10.96 -13.37 -18.30
C GLY A 104 9.54 -12.91 -17.96
N LYS A 105 8.76 -12.61 -18.99
CA LYS A 105 7.37 -12.14 -18.85
C LYS A 105 6.45 -13.35 -18.66
N PRO A 106 5.74 -13.48 -17.54
CA PRO A 106 4.85 -14.60 -17.29
C PRO A 106 3.66 -14.59 -18.27
N SER A 107 3.24 -15.75 -18.70
CA SER A 107 1.97 -15.96 -19.41
C SER A 107 0.77 -15.66 -18.49
N ALA A 108 -0.44 -15.49 -19.03
CA ALA A 108 -1.63 -15.26 -18.23
C ALA A 108 -1.86 -16.36 -17.20
N LYS A 109 -1.70 -17.63 -17.58
CA LYS A 109 -1.85 -18.78 -16.69
C LYS A 109 -0.80 -18.82 -15.58
N GLN A 110 0.46 -18.49 -15.90
CA GLN A 110 1.52 -18.39 -14.91
C GLN A 110 1.26 -17.23 -13.94
N LEU A 111 0.82 -16.08 -14.45
CA LEU A 111 0.51 -14.92 -13.61
C LEU A 111 -0.64 -15.22 -12.64
N GLU A 112 -1.66 -15.96 -13.08
CA GLU A 112 -2.75 -16.41 -12.23
C GLU A 112 -2.24 -17.35 -11.12
N ALA A 113 -1.39 -18.30 -11.44
CA ALA A 113 -0.76 -19.21 -10.47
C ALA A 113 0.09 -18.44 -9.44
N ILE A 114 0.91 -17.49 -9.90
CA ILE A 114 1.71 -16.60 -9.05
C ILE A 114 0.78 -15.80 -8.11
N ASN A 115 -0.32 -15.25 -8.61
CA ASN A 115 -1.26 -14.46 -7.81
C ASN A 115 -1.96 -15.31 -6.75
N ARG A 116 -2.37 -16.54 -7.08
CA ARG A 116 -2.94 -17.47 -6.08
C ARG A 116 -1.93 -17.80 -4.98
N GLN A 117 -0.68 -18.07 -5.33
CA GLN A 117 0.38 -18.32 -4.35
C GLN A 117 0.67 -17.08 -3.50
N SER A 118 0.74 -15.89 -4.10
CA SER A 118 0.90 -14.62 -3.39
C SER A 118 -0.20 -14.38 -2.37
N MET A 119 -1.46 -14.63 -2.74
CA MET A 119 -2.61 -14.48 -1.84
C MET A 119 -2.56 -15.44 -0.66
N ARG A 120 -2.11 -16.69 -0.89
CA ARG A 120 -1.92 -17.69 0.17
C ARG A 120 -0.84 -17.23 1.16
N ILE A 121 0.35 -16.86 0.64
CA ILE A 121 1.44 -16.34 1.48
C ILE A 121 0.99 -15.14 2.30
N TRP A 122 0.30 -14.19 1.68
CA TRP A 122 -0.22 -13.02 2.37
C TRP A 122 -1.15 -13.38 3.51
N LYS A 123 -2.12 -14.27 3.29
CA LYS A 123 -3.07 -14.71 4.33
C LYS A 123 -2.41 -15.46 5.48
N GLU A 124 -1.46 -16.33 5.17
CA GLU A 124 -0.84 -17.24 6.14
C GLU A 124 0.33 -16.61 6.89
N GLN A 125 1.11 -15.75 6.24
CA GLN A 125 2.38 -15.27 6.77
C GLN A 125 2.41 -13.76 7.02
N SER A 126 1.63 -12.97 6.28
CA SER A 126 1.71 -11.51 6.36
C SER A 126 0.66 -10.88 7.27
N LEU A 127 -0.41 -11.59 7.59
CA LEU A 127 -1.43 -11.11 8.53
C LEU A 127 -1.08 -11.47 9.98
N GLU A 128 -1.59 -10.65 10.89
CA GLU A 128 -1.52 -10.86 12.34
C GLU A 128 -2.93 -10.92 12.91
N THR A 129 -3.15 -11.86 13.82
CA THR A 129 -4.46 -12.04 14.45
C THR A 129 -4.59 -11.11 15.65
N CYS A 130 -5.70 -10.41 15.75
CA CYS A 130 -6.03 -9.61 16.91
C CYS A 130 -6.30 -10.53 18.12
N PRO A 131 -5.60 -10.34 19.26
CA PRO A 131 -5.80 -11.17 20.46
C PRO A 131 -7.19 -10.98 21.09
N ASN A 132 -7.84 -9.84 20.85
CA ASN A 132 -9.13 -9.53 21.47
C ASN A 132 -10.33 -10.09 20.70
N CYS A 133 -10.31 -10.04 19.36
CA CYS A 133 -11.47 -10.41 18.54
C CYS A 133 -11.19 -11.53 17.51
N GLY A 134 -9.96 -12.05 17.44
CA GLY A 134 -9.59 -13.13 16.51
C GLY A 134 -9.54 -12.76 15.02
N ARG A 135 -9.81 -11.50 14.64
CA ARG A 135 -9.72 -11.05 13.24
C ARG A 135 -8.27 -10.86 12.83
N SER A 136 -7.96 -11.16 11.58
CA SER A 136 -6.61 -10.99 11.02
C SER A 136 -6.46 -9.68 10.27
N PHE A 137 -5.34 -9.01 10.48
CA PHE A 137 -5.03 -7.68 9.93
C PHE A 137 -3.57 -7.62 9.48
N HIS A 138 -3.26 -6.71 8.57
CA HIS A 138 -1.89 -6.26 8.35
C HIS A 138 -1.38 -5.52 9.59
N ALA A 139 -0.10 -5.62 9.93
CA ALA A 139 0.48 -5.09 11.17
C ALA A 139 0.08 -3.64 11.48
N ARG A 140 0.15 -2.76 10.47
CA ARG A 140 -0.26 -1.36 10.61
C ARG A 140 -1.76 -1.21 10.92
N ALA A 141 -2.60 -1.99 10.26
CA ALA A 141 -4.04 -1.97 10.49
C ALA A 141 -4.39 -2.57 11.86
N LEU A 142 -3.66 -3.60 12.30
CA LEU A 142 -3.82 -4.17 13.63
C LEU A 142 -3.56 -3.15 14.73
N ARG A 143 -2.49 -2.37 14.62
CA ARG A 143 -2.20 -1.30 15.59
C ARG A 143 -3.32 -0.24 15.68
N ALA A 144 -3.91 0.12 14.55
CA ALA A 144 -5.05 1.04 14.52
C ALA A 144 -6.30 0.39 15.12
N HIS A 145 -6.58 -0.87 14.77
CA HIS A 145 -7.70 -1.65 15.27
C HIS A 145 -7.65 -1.85 16.79
N LEU A 146 -6.48 -2.13 17.36
CA LEU A 146 -6.32 -2.36 18.81
C LEU A 146 -6.72 -1.16 19.67
N LYS A 147 -6.67 0.06 19.13
CA LYS A 147 -7.09 1.27 19.86
C LYS A 147 -8.59 1.32 20.15
N GLY A 148 -9.41 0.62 19.37
CA GLY A 148 -10.87 0.60 19.51
C GLY A 148 -11.47 -0.80 19.60
N CYS A 149 -10.66 -1.84 19.73
CA CYS A 149 -11.15 -3.21 19.82
C CYS A 149 -11.43 -3.59 21.29
N HIS A 150 -12.69 -3.68 21.64
CA HIS A 150 -13.13 -4.09 23.00
C HIS A 150 -13.33 -5.59 23.16
N GLY A 151 -12.97 -6.40 22.13
CA GLY A 151 -13.21 -7.85 22.13
C GLY A 151 -14.68 -8.20 21.88
N THR A 152 -14.91 -9.29 21.17
CA THR A 152 -16.26 -9.86 20.96
C THR A 152 -16.34 -11.28 21.55
N ASN A 153 -15.41 -11.65 22.42
CA ASN A 153 -15.30 -13.04 22.90
C ASN A 153 -16.32 -13.44 23.99
N ASP A 154 -17.25 -12.59 24.37
CA ASP A 154 -18.19 -12.91 25.46
C ASP A 154 -19.61 -13.33 25.04
N GLN A 155 -19.87 -13.60 23.76
CA GLN A 155 -21.26 -13.93 23.36
C GLN A 155 -21.49 -15.30 22.69
N PHE A 156 -20.58 -16.26 22.82
CA PHE A 156 -20.83 -17.63 22.31
C PHE A 156 -20.58 -18.73 23.34
N LEU A 157 -20.88 -18.49 24.61
CA LEU A 157 -21.08 -19.55 25.62
C LEU A 157 -22.43 -19.31 26.29
N GLY A 158 -23.50 -19.62 25.56
CA GLY A 158 -24.87 -19.73 26.05
C GLY A 158 -25.51 -20.94 25.44
#